data_f0e0be64578ac09d4560752d12bc1f15
#
_entry.id   f0e0be64578ac09d4560752d12bc1f15
#
_cell.length_a   1.000
_cell.length_b   1.000
_cell.length_c   1.000
_cell.angle_alpha   90.00
_cell.angle_beta   90.00
_cell.angle_gamma   90.00
#
_symmetry.space_group_name_H-M   'P 1'
#
loop_
_entity.id
_entity.type
_entity.pdbx_description
1 polymer ?
#
loop_
_entity_poly.entity_id
_entity_poly.type
_entity_poly.pdbx_seq_one_letter_code
_entity_poly.pdbx_strand_id
1 'polypeptide(L)'
;MKKLMMILLVVATASWTMTSCGGKKEEATEEKKEEGYSDYETAEPKKESSEDLIKQGQVLVDQSDCKTCHHATNKLIGPAHADVAKKYEFTQANTTMLAGKIIKGGSGVWGEIPMTAHPDLSQQDAEKMAMYVLSLDGEKPADR
;
A
#
# COMPACT_ATOMS: atom_id res chain seq x y z
N MET A 1 50.12 -4.87 -2.62
CA MET A 1 50.70 -3.84 -3.53
C MET A 1 49.64 -2.76 -3.65
N LYS A 2 49.67 -1.80 -2.76
CA LYS A 2 50.18 -0.43 -2.94
C LYS A 2 49.67 0.24 -4.21
N LYS A 3 48.66 1.13 -4.05
CA LYS A 3 48.82 2.53 -4.48
C LYS A 3 47.74 3.41 -3.84
N LEU A 4 48.20 4.10 -2.86
CA LEU A 4 47.76 5.38 -2.34
C LEU A 4 47.73 6.42 -3.45
N MET A 5 46.70 7.23 -3.57
CA MET A 5 46.79 8.53 -4.24
C MET A 5 45.87 9.54 -3.53
N MET A 6 46.59 10.42 -2.88
CA MET A 6 46.20 11.62 -2.14
C MET A 6 46.08 12.76 -3.13
N ILE A 7 45.03 13.53 -3.18
CA ILE A 7 44.96 14.91 -3.73
C ILE A 7 43.96 15.71 -2.89
N LEU A 8 44.44 16.45 -1.92
CA LEU A 8 44.59 17.88 -1.72
C LEU A 8 43.38 18.79 -2.06
N LEU A 9 42.81 19.31 -0.94
CA LEU A 9 42.38 20.66 -0.59
C LEU A 9 42.30 21.74 -1.70
N VAL A 10 41.12 22.36 -1.80
CA VAL A 10 41.03 23.82 -1.98
C VAL A 10 39.87 24.35 -1.12
N VAL A 11 40.22 25.17 -0.14
CA VAL A 11 39.37 26.02 0.68
C VAL A 11 39.12 27.32 -0.11
N ALA A 12 37.88 27.70 -0.28
CA ALA A 12 37.52 29.05 -0.72
C ALA A 12 36.45 29.62 0.20
N THR A 13 36.91 30.42 1.12
CA THR A 13 36.11 31.31 1.98
C THR A 13 35.61 32.50 1.19
N ALA A 14 34.32 32.76 1.14
CA ALA A 14 33.78 34.04 0.72
C ALA A 14 32.88 34.58 1.83
N SER A 15 33.45 35.50 2.60
CA SER A 15 32.77 36.41 3.49
C SER A 15 31.90 37.38 2.69
N TRP A 16 30.63 37.52 3.00
CA TRP A 16 29.84 38.67 2.58
C TRP A 16 29.33 39.42 3.82
N THR A 17 29.81 40.63 3.87
CA THR A 17 29.55 41.67 4.87
C THR A 17 28.11 42.20 4.76
N MET A 18 27.49 42.37 5.90
CA MET A 18 26.27 43.16 6.08
C MET A 18 26.53 44.63 5.84
N THR A 19 25.64 45.26 5.05
CA THR A 19 25.49 46.71 5.07
C THR A 19 24.04 47.03 5.43
N SER A 20 23.90 47.56 6.64
CA SER A 20 22.70 48.21 7.15
C SER A 20 22.60 49.61 6.54
N CYS A 21 21.43 49.99 6.04
CA CYS A 21 21.06 51.40 5.95
C CYS A 21 19.56 51.56 6.11
N GLY A 22 19.18 52.31 7.14
CA GLY A 22 17.83 52.66 7.47
C GLY A 22 17.28 53.81 6.61
N GLY A 23 15.97 53.98 6.62
CA GLY A 23 15.32 55.11 5.97
C GLY A 23 13.81 54.98 5.85
N LYS A 24 13.10 55.56 6.82
CA LYS A 24 11.94 56.42 6.67
C LYS A 24 10.56 55.83 6.31
N LYS A 25 9.67 56.05 7.26
CA LYS A 25 8.20 56.05 7.20
C LYS A 25 7.67 56.79 5.98
N GLU A 26 6.74 56.18 5.29
CA GLU A 26 5.59 56.86 4.68
C GLU A 26 4.38 55.92 4.75
N GLU A 27 3.33 56.48 5.33
CA GLU A 27 2.01 55.96 5.55
C GLU A 27 1.22 56.09 4.23
N ALA A 28 0.77 54.97 3.67
CA ALA A 28 -0.24 54.97 2.62
C ALA A 28 -1.19 53.81 2.88
N THR A 29 -2.38 54.17 3.25
CA THR A 29 -3.60 53.41 3.36
C THR A 29 -3.93 52.80 1.99
N GLU A 30 -3.94 51.50 1.84
CA GLU A 30 -4.65 50.86 0.75
C GLU A 30 -5.24 49.53 1.18
N GLU A 31 -6.46 49.37 0.85
CA GLU A 31 -7.48 48.39 1.04
C GLU A 31 -7.03 46.92 1.13
N LYS A 32 -7.42 46.33 2.23
CA LYS A 32 -7.42 44.92 2.50
C LYS A 32 -8.43 44.20 1.59
N LYS A 33 -7.99 43.69 0.47
CA LYS A 33 -8.74 42.70 -0.31
C LYS A 33 -8.57 41.34 0.38
N GLU A 34 -9.56 40.97 1.14
CA GLU A 34 -9.71 39.62 1.66
C GLU A 34 -9.95 38.68 0.47
N GLU A 35 -8.89 38.07 -0.04
CA GLU A 35 -9.03 36.86 -0.86
C GLU A 35 -9.33 35.70 0.09
N GLY A 36 -10.53 35.15 -0.10
CA GLY A 36 -11.06 34.08 0.70
C GLY A 36 -10.08 32.93 0.82
N TYR A 37 -9.69 32.63 2.03
CA TYR A 37 -9.17 31.37 2.44
C TYR A 37 -10.29 30.35 2.19
N SER A 38 -10.24 29.68 1.05
CA SER A 38 -11.14 28.57 0.78
C SER A 38 -10.93 27.52 1.86
N ASP A 39 -11.98 27.28 2.58
CA ASP A 39 -12.18 26.22 3.54
C ASP A 39 -11.59 24.92 3.00
N TYR A 40 -10.39 24.58 3.47
CA TYR A 40 -9.82 23.26 3.25
C TYR A 40 -10.55 22.32 4.23
N GLU A 41 -11.73 21.91 3.80
CA GLU A 41 -12.47 20.86 4.45
C GLU A 41 -11.55 19.63 4.48
N THR A 42 -10.98 19.35 5.64
CA THR A 42 -10.28 18.11 5.93
C THR A 42 -11.33 17.00 5.79
N ALA A 43 -11.45 16.48 4.57
CA ALA A 43 -12.23 15.27 4.32
C ALA A 43 -11.66 14.17 5.23
N GLU A 44 -12.39 13.82 6.28
CA GLU A 44 -12.09 12.64 7.06
C GLU A 44 -11.93 11.47 6.09
N PRO A 45 -10.93 10.58 6.25
CA PRO A 45 -10.73 9.46 5.35
C PRO A 45 -12.02 8.64 5.37
N LYS A 46 -12.77 8.71 4.27
CA LYS A 46 -13.99 7.93 4.08
C LYS A 46 -13.61 6.47 4.30
N LYS A 47 -14.12 5.86 5.36
CA LYS A 47 -13.89 4.43 5.64
C LYS A 47 -14.33 3.64 4.42
N GLU A 48 -13.38 3.00 3.74
CA GLU A 48 -13.65 2.19 2.55
C GLU A 48 -14.63 1.06 2.91
N SER A 49 -15.60 0.83 2.04
CA SER A 49 -16.54 -0.26 2.25
C SER A 49 -15.86 -1.62 2.01
N SER A 50 -16.37 -2.67 2.62
CA SER A 50 -15.88 -4.03 2.38
C SER A 50 -15.96 -4.41 0.89
N GLU A 51 -16.97 -3.92 0.19
CA GLU A 51 -17.13 -4.15 -1.26
C GLU A 51 -16.03 -3.46 -2.09
N ASP A 52 -15.61 -2.26 -1.70
CA ASP A 52 -14.50 -1.56 -2.36
C ASP A 52 -13.17 -2.28 -2.14
N LEU A 53 -12.94 -2.78 -0.91
CA LEU A 53 -11.74 -3.57 -0.60
C LEU A 53 -11.71 -4.89 -1.37
N ILE A 54 -12.83 -5.58 -1.52
CA ILE A 54 -12.95 -6.81 -2.33
C ILE A 54 -12.62 -6.52 -3.80
N LYS A 55 -13.15 -5.44 -4.38
CA LYS A 55 -12.83 -5.04 -5.76
C LYS A 55 -11.36 -4.72 -5.95
N GLN A 56 -10.74 -4.01 -5.00
CA GLN A 56 -9.30 -3.76 -5.01
C GLN A 56 -8.53 -5.07 -4.93
N GLY A 57 -8.93 -6.00 -4.08
CA GLY A 57 -8.36 -7.33 -3.97
C GLY A 57 -8.43 -8.13 -5.27
N GLN A 58 -9.56 -8.06 -5.98
CA GLN A 58 -9.70 -8.67 -7.30
C GLN A 58 -8.68 -8.11 -8.30
N VAL A 59 -8.55 -6.78 -8.37
CA VAL A 59 -7.58 -6.13 -9.26
C VAL A 59 -6.15 -6.58 -8.93
N LEU A 60 -5.79 -6.64 -7.65
CA LEU A 60 -4.47 -7.11 -7.21
C LEU A 60 -4.21 -8.56 -7.63
N VAL A 61 -5.18 -9.47 -7.46
CA VAL A 61 -5.09 -10.86 -7.92
C VAL A 61 -4.96 -10.93 -9.44
N ASP A 62 -5.70 -10.09 -10.16
CA ASP A 62 -5.69 -10.07 -11.63
C ASP A 62 -4.37 -9.56 -12.22
N GLN A 63 -3.69 -8.69 -11.50
CA GLN A 63 -2.40 -8.09 -11.91
C GLN A 63 -1.18 -8.90 -11.47
N SER A 64 -1.38 -9.89 -10.60
CA SER A 64 -0.30 -10.75 -10.09
C SER A 64 -0.22 -12.08 -10.84
N ASP A 65 0.77 -12.89 -10.50
CA ASP A 65 1.00 -14.22 -11.07
C ASP A 65 0.13 -15.33 -10.46
N CYS A 66 -0.78 -15.00 -9.54
CA CYS A 66 -1.68 -15.94 -8.85
C CYS A 66 -2.38 -16.90 -9.81
N LYS A 67 -2.82 -16.40 -10.98
CA LYS A 67 -3.56 -17.18 -11.99
C LYS A 67 -2.72 -18.26 -12.67
N THR A 68 -1.42 -18.24 -12.53
CA THR A 68 -0.54 -19.31 -13.01
C THR A 68 -0.78 -20.62 -12.27
N CYS A 69 -1.08 -20.53 -10.97
CA CYS A 69 -1.28 -21.70 -10.10
C CYS A 69 -2.71 -21.87 -9.60
N HIS A 70 -3.50 -20.79 -9.56
CA HIS A 70 -4.88 -20.78 -9.09
C HIS A 70 -5.85 -20.32 -10.18
N HIS A 71 -7.03 -20.94 -10.19
CA HIS A 71 -8.16 -20.46 -11.00
C HIS A 71 -9.34 -20.15 -10.07
N ALA A 72 -10.27 -19.33 -10.52
CA ALA A 72 -11.41 -18.95 -9.69
C ALA A 72 -12.25 -20.16 -9.23
N THR A 73 -12.52 -21.11 -10.15
CA THR A 73 -13.46 -22.24 -9.92
C THR A 73 -12.83 -23.62 -10.10
N ASN A 74 -11.67 -23.73 -10.75
CA ASN A 74 -11.07 -25.00 -11.07
C ASN A 74 -9.72 -25.18 -10.35
N LYS A 75 -9.48 -26.35 -9.81
CA LYS A 75 -8.16 -26.69 -9.26
C LYS A 75 -7.15 -26.77 -10.41
N LEU A 76 -6.03 -26.08 -10.26
CA LEU A 76 -4.84 -26.20 -11.11
C LEU A 76 -3.70 -26.83 -10.31
N ILE A 77 -2.57 -26.11 -10.18
CA ILE A 77 -1.46 -26.52 -9.30
C ILE A 77 -1.88 -26.34 -7.84
N GLY A 78 -2.42 -25.15 -7.51
CA GLY A 78 -3.02 -24.84 -6.23
C GLY A 78 -4.54 -25.10 -6.23
N PRO A 79 -5.22 -24.92 -5.08
CA PRO A 79 -6.67 -25.00 -4.98
C PRO A 79 -7.36 -23.94 -5.82
N ALA A 80 -8.60 -24.19 -6.23
CA ALA A 80 -9.46 -23.15 -6.74
C ALA A 80 -9.72 -22.11 -5.65
N HIS A 81 -9.82 -20.82 -6.01
CA HIS A 81 -10.15 -19.78 -5.04
C HIS A 81 -11.53 -20.01 -4.39
N ALA A 82 -12.52 -20.50 -5.17
CA ALA A 82 -13.82 -20.88 -4.63
C ALA A 82 -13.76 -22.05 -3.63
N ASP A 83 -12.79 -22.96 -3.76
CA ASP A 83 -12.61 -24.03 -2.78
C ASP A 83 -11.97 -23.49 -1.49
N VAL A 84 -11.13 -22.46 -1.59
CA VAL A 84 -10.58 -21.76 -0.43
C VAL A 84 -11.71 -21.03 0.31
N ALA A 85 -12.59 -20.32 -0.41
CA ALA A 85 -13.75 -19.65 0.17
C ALA A 85 -14.65 -20.65 0.93
N LYS A 86 -15.02 -21.76 0.31
CA LYS A 86 -15.83 -22.81 0.96
C LYS A 86 -15.19 -23.42 2.21
N LYS A 87 -13.87 -23.42 2.30
CA LYS A 87 -13.14 -24.00 3.43
C LYS A 87 -13.02 -23.03 4.62
N TYR A 88 -12.95 -21.76 4.37
CA TYR A 88 -12.69 -20.74 5.38
C TYR A 88 -13.81 -19.69 5.38
N GLU A 89 -14.51 -19.57 6.50
CA GLU A 89 -15.52 -18.52 6.70
C GLU A 89 -14.94 -17.13 6.47
N PHE A 90 -15.73 -16.21 5.93
CA PHE A 90 -15.29 -14.84 5.66
C PHE A 90 -15.22 -14.00 6.95
N THR A 91 -14.19 -14.26 7.76
CA THR A 91 -13.90 -13.53 9.01
C THR A 91 -12.59 -12.77 8.89
N GLN A 92 -12.40 -11.76 9.74
CA GLN A 92 -11.13 -11.02 9.82
C GLN A 92 -9.96 -11.95 10.16
N ALA A 93 -10.17 -12.92 11.05
CA ALA A 93 -9.13 -13.88 11.44
C ALA A 93 -8.65 -14.71 10.23
N ASN A 94 -9.58 -15.22 9.42
CA ASN A 94 -9.25 -15.97 8.21
C ASN A 94 -8.66 -15.07 7.12
N THR A 95 -9.14 -13.84 6.97
CA THR A 95 -8.55 -12.85 6.06
C THR A 95 -7.07 -12.61 6.39
N THR A 96 -6.76 -12.34 7.65
CA THR A 96 -5.37 -12.11 8.08
C THR A 96 -4.51 -13.38 7.96
N MET A 97 -5.06 -14.54 8.29
CA MET A 97 -4.36 -15.82 8.15
C MET A 97 -4.04 -16.12 6.68
N LEU A 98 -4.98 -15.95 5.77
CA LEU A 98 -4.77 -16.16 4.33
C LEU A 98 -3.82 -15.14 3.72
N ALA A 99 -3.89 -13.87 4.13
CA ALA A 99 -2.90 -12.86 3.76
C ALA A 99 -1.48 -13.28 4.16
N GLY A 100 -1.33 -13.83 5.36
CA GLY A 100 -0.05 -14.40 5.81
C GLY A 100 0.43 -15.58 4.94
N LYS A 101 -0.50 -16.39 4.40
CA LYS A 101 -0.17 -17.45 3.44
C LYS A 101 0.26 -16.91 2.08
N ILE A 102 -0.35 -15.84 1.61
CA ILE A 102 0.05 -15.18 0.38
C ILE A 102 1.48 -14.64 0.51
N ILE A 103 1.78 -13.92 1.60
CA ILE A 103 3.09 -13.31 1.82
C ILE A 103 4.19 -14.36 2.04
N LYS A 104 3.92 -15.37 2.86
CA LYS A 104 4.94 -16.34 3.31
C LYS A 104 5.00 -17.61 2.46
N GLY A 105 3.97 -17.87 1.68
CA GLY A 105 3.80 -19.15 0.98
C GLY A 105 3.54 -20.31 1.95
N GLY A 106 3.88 -21.52 1.50
CA GLY A 106 3.82 -22.74 2.30
C GLY A 106 3.03 -23.87 1.68
N SER A 107 3.02 -25.03 2.34
CA SER A 107 2.35 -26.25 1.88
C SER A 107 1.57 -26.93 3.00
N GLY A 108 0.95 -28.05 2.73
CA GLY A 108 0.35 -28.97 3.70
C GLY A 108 -1.17 -28.98 3.65
N VAL A 109 -1.85 -27.82 3.81
CA VAL A 109 -3.34 -27.78 3.89
C VAL A 109 -4.03 -28.27 2.61
N TRP A 110 -3.43 -28.00 1.45
CA TRP A 110 -3.94 -28.34 0.13
C TRP A 110 -3.08 -29.36 -0.61
N GLY A 111 -2.11 -29.95 0.06
CA GLY A 111 -1.15 -30.91 -0.46
C GLY A 111 0.29 -30.49 -0.21
N GLU A 112 1.21 -31.23 -0.81
CA GLU A 112 2.64 -31.06 -0.57
C GLU A 112 3.30 -30.00 -1.49
N ILE A 113 2.63 -29.66 -2.61
CA ILE A 113 3.17 -28.65 -3.52
C ILE A 113 3.16 -27.28 -2.82
N PRO A 114 4.31 -26.65 -2.66
CA PRO A 114 4.37 -25.38 -1.94
C PRO A 114 3.82 -24.22 -2.79
N MET A 115 3.03 -23.35 -2.17
CA MET A 115 2.70 -22.05 -2.71
C MET A 115 3.92 -21.14 -2.63
N THR A 116 4.22 -20.42 -3.70
CA THR A 116 5.29 -19.44 -3.75
C THR A 116 4.99 -18.28 -2.78
N ALA A 117 6.02 -17.79 -2.10
CA ALA A 117 5.91 -16.60 -1.24
C ALA A 117 5.93 -15.32 -2.07
N HIS A 118 5.19 -14.30 -1.63
CA HIS A 118 5.13 -12.97 -2.23
C HIS A 118 5.53 -11.91 -1.17
N PRO A 119 6.81 -11.87 -0.75
CA PRO A 119 7.26 -11.03 0.36
C PRO A 119 7.17 -9.52 0.07
N ASP A 120 7.07 -9.13 -1.19
CA ASP A 120 6.97 -7.73 -1.63
C ASP A 120 5.55 -7.16 -1.48
N LEU A 121 4.55 -8.01 -1.24
CA LEU A 121 3.17 -7.56 -0.97
C LEU A 121 3.06 -7.00 0.44
N SER A 122 2.39 -5.84 0.54
CA SER A 122 2.01 -5.29 1.84
C SER A 122 0.96 -6.19 2.52
N GLN A 123 0.94 -6.18 3.86
CA GLN A 123 -0.11 -6.89 4.62
C GLN A 123 -1.52 -6.45 4.20
N GLN A 124 -1.72 -5.15 3.95
CA GLN A 124 -3.01 -4.59 3.54
C GLN A 124 -3.43 -5.10 2.16
N ASP A 125 -2.53 -5.15 1.18
CA ASP A 125 -2.86 -5.63 -0.15
C ASP A 125 -3.12 -7.14 -0.14
N ALA A 126 -2.33 -7.91 0.60
CA ALA A 126 -2.58 -9.33 0.79
C ALA A 126 -3.93 -9.60 1.50
N GLU A 127 -4.34 -8.75 2.45
CA GLU A 127 -5.68 -8.85 3.08
C GLU A 127 -6.80 -8.55 2.10
N LYS A 128 -6.67 -7.53 1.24
CA LYS A 128 -7.64 -7.28 0.16
C LYS A 128 -7.76 -8.46 -0.80
N MET A 129 -6.62 -9.05 -1.19
CA MET A 129 -6.59 -10.25 -2.03
C MET A 129 -7.30 -11.42 -1.34
N ALA A 130 -7.05 -11.64 -0.06
CA ALA A 130 -7.73 -12.67 0.74
C ALA A 130 -9.24 -12.40 0.86
N MET A 131 -9.66 -11.15 1.03
CA MET A 131 -11.08 -10.77 1.04
C MET A 131 -11.76 -11.11 -0.30
N TYR A 132 -11.11 -10.80 -1.42
CA TYR A 132 -11.61 -11.20 -2.73
C TYR A 132 -11.76 -12.72 -2.84
N VAL A 133 -10.76 -13.49 -2.45
CA VAL A 133 -10.81 -14.96 -2.49
C VAL A 133 -11.96 -15.48 -1.64
N LEU A 134 -12.12 -14.99 -0.41
CA LEU A 134 -13.19 -15.40 0.50
C LEU A 134 -14.59 -15.02 0.01
N SER A 135 -14.73 -13.99 -0.82
CA SER A 135 -16.03 -13.58 -1.37
C SER A 135 -16.57 -14.47 -2.49
N LEU A 136 -15.77 -15.42 -2.99
CA LEU A 136 -16.12 -16.20 -4.20
C LEU A 136 -17.16 -17.31 -3.99
N ASP A 137 -17.55 -17.60 -2.77
CA ASP A 137 -18.68 -18.47 -2.46
C ASP A 137 -19.99 -17.71 -2.23
N GLY A 138 -19.96 -16.38 -2.32
CA GLY A 138 -21.07 -15.47 -2.10
C GLY A 138 -21.26 -15.03 -0.65
N GLU A 139 -20.36 -15.44 0.26
CA GLU A 139 -20.35 -14.92 1.63
C GLU A 139 -19.97 -13.45 1.66
N LYS A 140 -20.52 -12.72 2.62
CA LYS A 140 -20.13 -11.35 2.94
C LYS A 140 -19.29 -11.34 4.18
N PRO A 141 -18.34 -10.38 4.30
CA PRO A 141 -17.56 -10.25 5.52
C PRO A 141 -18.50 -10.08 6.71
N ALA A 142 -18.25 -10.84 7.77
CA ALA A 142 -18.91 -10.60 9.04
C ALA A 142 -18.59 -9.16 9.46
N ASP A 143 -19.61 -8.38 9.83
CA ASP A 143 -19.52 -6.94 10.13
C ASP A 143 -18.35 -6.65 11.08
N ARG A 144 -17.57 -5.62 10.70
CA ARG A 144 -16.44 -5.11 11.47
C ARG A 144 -16.88 -4.06 12.47
#